data_644e7c9246d9854aabf451e0bf895a8d
#
_entry.id   644e7c9246d9854aabf451e0bf895a8d
#
_cell.length_a   1.000
_cell.length_b   1.000
_cell.length_c   1.000
_cell.angle_alpha   90.00
_cell.angle_beta   90.00
_cell.angle_gamma   90.00
#
_symmetry.space_group_name_H-M   'P 1'
#
loop_
_entity.id
_entity.type
_entity.pdbx_description
1 polymer ?
#
loop_
_entity_poly.entity_id
_entity_poly.type
_entity_poly.pdbx_seq_one_letter_code
_entity_poly.pdbx_strand_id
1 'polypeptide(L)' 'MEHLYYGIWDNVAKCYAWVGESKNNATFARMCNVMEKDEKTFIGQSPQDYIGYQLAAFNDETGEFCNHKEKVWEGKPNE' A
#
# COMPACT_ATOMS: atom_id res chain seq x y z
N MET A 1 -18.57 9.06 6.46
CA MET A 1 -17.73 8.73 5.29
C MET A 1 -16.63 7.78 5.72
N GLU A 2 -16.35 6.78 4.91
CA GLU A 2 -15.33 5.79 5.21
C GLU A 2 -14.00 6.20 4.60
N HIS A 3 -12.93 6.09 5.40
CA HIS A 3 -11.57 6.36 4.97
C HIS A 3 -10.79 5.05 4.95
N LEU A 4 -10.07 4.80 3.87
CA LEU A 4 -9.33 3.54 3.69
C LEU A 4 -7.83 3.80 3.88
N TYR A 5 -7.21 2.99 4.73
CA TYR A 5 -5.78 3.08 5.02
C TYR A 5 -5.03 1.90 4.45
N TYR A 6 -3.88 2.20 3.87
CA TYR A 6 -3.06 1.24 3.15
C TYR A 6 -1.65 1.25 3.70
N GLY A 7 -0.95 0.15 3.53
CA GLY A 7 0.45 0.07 3.87
C GLY A 7 1.23 -0.66 2.79
N ILE A 8 2.50 -0.29 2.65
CA ILE A 8 3.42 -0.96 1.76
C ILE A 8 4.42 -1.73 2.63
N TRP A 9 4.30 -3.06 2.59
CA TRP A 9 5.15 -3.97 3.36
C TRP A 9 6.47 -4.20 2.66
N ASP A 10 7.58 -4.03 3.39
CA ASP A 10 8.93 -4.34 2.92
C ASP A 10 9.31 -5.73 3.44
N ASN A 11 9.38 -6.70 2.54
CA ASN A 11 9.62 -8.09 2.93
C ASN A 11 11.08 -8.36 3.30
N VAL A 12 11.98 -7.44 3.01
CA VAL A 12 13.38 -7.54 3.42
C VAL A 12 13.58 -6.97 4.81
N ALA A 13 13.08 -5.76 5.05
CA ALA A 13 13.17 -5.09 6.33
C ALA A 13 12.20 -5.65 7.37
N LYS A 14 11.17 -6.38 6.93
CA LYS A 14 10.12 -6.94 7.80
C LYS A 14 9.35 -5.88 8.58
N CYS A 15 9.02 -4.80 7.89
CA CYS A 15 8.20 -3.73 8.44
C CYS A 15 7.50 -2.98 7.30
N TYR A 16 6.54 -2.12 7.66
CA TYR A 16 5.90 -1.28 6.67
C TYR A 16 6.78 -0.08 6.35
N ALA A 17 7.10 0.08 5.07
CA ALA A 17 7.90 1.22 4.59
C ALA A 17 7.05 2.48 4.43
N TRP A 18 5.74 2.31 4.29
CA TRP A 18 4.83 3.43 4.10
C TRP A 18 3.43 3.04 4.58
N VAL A 19 2.74 3.97 5.23
CA VAL A 19 1.32 3.82 5.59
C VAL A 19 0.63 5.15 5.31
N GLY A 20 -0.55 5.09 4.71
CA GLY A 20 -1.29 6.30 4.43
C GLY A 20 -2.70 6.01 3.93
N GLU A 21 -3.45 7.08 3.72
CA GLU A 21 -4.83 7.01 3.24
C GLU A 21 -4.87 7.06 1.73
N SER A 22 -5.79 6.29 1.12
CA SER A 22 -6.07 6.39 -0.30
C SER A 22 -7.56 6.20 -0.53
N LYS A 23 -8.04 6.67 -1.67
CA LYS A 23 -9.46 6.71 -1.97
C LYS A 23 -10.08 5.32 -2.13
N ASN A 24 -9.37 4.42 -2.81
CA ASN A 24 -9.82 3.04 -3.04
C ASN A 24 -8.63 2.18 -3.47
N ASN A 25 -8.88 0.88 -3.62
CA ASN A 25 -7.84 -0.08 -4.00
C ASN A 25 -7.20 0.28 -5.34
N ALA A 26 -8.01 0.67 -6.33
CA ALA A 26 -7.49 0.99 -7.66
C ALA A 26 -6.56 2.21 -7.65
N THR A 27 -6.91 3.25 -6.88
CA THR A 27 -6.09 4.45 -6.74
C THR A 27 -4.77 4.13 -6.05
N PHE A 28 -4.82 3.33 -4.98
CA PHE A 28 -3.62 2.90 -4.28
C PHE A 28 -2.72 2.04 -5.19
N ALA A 29 -3.31 1.07 -5.89
CA ALA A 29 -2.55 0.21 -6.80
C ALA A 29 -1.89 1.02 -7.92
N ARG A 30 -2.59 2.03 -8.44
CA ARG A 30 -2.02 2.94 -9.45
C ARG A 30 -0.81 3.69 -8.91
N MET A 31 -0.90 4.19 -7.68
CA MET A 31 0.22 4.87 -7.03
C MET A 31 1.44 3.94 -6.97
N CYS A 32 1.23 2.70 -6.53
CA CYS A 32 2.30 1.71 -6.45
C CYS A 32 2.88 1.39 -7.82
N ASN A 33 2.04 1.28 -8.84
CA ASN A 33 2.50 1.01 -10.22
C ASN A 33 3.36 2.15 -10.76
N VAL A 34 3.00 3.39 -10.46
CA VAL A 34 3.79 4.55 -10.86
C VAL A 34 5.15 4.53 -10.17
N MET A 35 5.15 4.25 -8.87
CA MET A 35 6.40 4.18 -8.10
C MET A 35 7.29 3.02 -8.58
N GLU A 36 6.69 1.89 -8.96
CA GLU A 36 7.43 0.73 -9.46
C GLU A 36 8.26 1.07 -10.70
N LYS A 37 7.77 1.98 -11.53
CA LYS A 37 8.43 2.38 -12.77
C LYS A 37 9.45 3.51 -12.57
N ASP A 38 9.50 4.08 -11.36
CA ASP A 38 10.40 5.20 -11.06
C ASP A 38 11.54 4.71 -10.17
N GLU A 39 12.73 4.59 -10.76
CA GLU A 39 13.93 4.11 -10.08
C GLU A 39 14.35 4.97 -8.89
N LYS A 40 13.82 6.19 -8.78
CA LYS A 40 14.13 7.09 -7.67
C LYS A 40 13.32 6.77 -6.43
N THR A 41 12.27 5.97 -6.55
CA THR A 41 11.46 5.56 -5.40
C THR A 41 11.98 4.28 -4.78
N PHE A 42 11.65 4.06 -3.50
CA PHE A 42 12.06 2.82 -2.82
C PHE A 42 11.46 1.58 -3.48
N ILE A 43 10.23 1.67 -4.00
CA ILE A 43 9.60 0.56 -4.71
C ILE A 43 10.34 0.30 -6.04
N GLY A 44 10.64 1.38 -6.78
CA GLY A 44 11.28 1.25 -8.09
C GLY A 44 12.67 0.64 -8.05
N GLN A 45 13.35 0.75 -6.92
CA GLN A 45 14.67 0.16 -6.74
C GLN A 45 14.64 -1.35 -6.58
N SER A 46 13.60 -1.89 -5.95
CA SER A 46 13.47 -3.33 -5.69
C SER A 46 12.00 -3.72 -5.58
N PRO A 47 11.23 -3.62 -6.68
CA PRO A 47 9.78 -3.78 -6.59
C PRO A 47 9.35 -5.15 -6.06
N GLN A 48 10.11 -6.20 -6.33
CA GLN A 48 9.77 -7.55 -5.88
C GLN A 48 9.78 -7.70 -4.35
N ASP A 49 10.34 -6.74 -3.62
CA ASP A 49 10.43 -6.80 -2.15
C ASP A 49 9.20 -6.20 -1.47
N TYR A 50 8.28 -5.62 -2.23
CA TYR A 50 7.17 -4.83 -1.66
C TYR A 50 5.82 -5.41 -1.99
N ILE A 51 4.90 -5.35 -1.00
CA ILE A 51 3.51 -5.80 -1.13
C ILE A 51 2.63 -4.71 -0.55
N GLY A 52 1.59 -4.32 -1.27
CA GLY A 52 0.61 -3.34 -0.81
C GLY A 52 -0.61 -4.00 -0.21
N TYR A 53 -1.01 -3.56 0.97
CA TYR A 53 -2.18 -4.06 1.69
C TYR A 53 -3.15 -2.94 2.00
N GLN A 54 -4.44 -3.27 2.01
CA GLN A 54 -5.44 -2.45 2.70
C GLN A 54 -5.45 -2.91 4.15
N LEU A 55 -5.22 -1.98 5.08
CA LEU A 55 -5.02 -2.32 6.50
C LEU A 55 -6.21 -2.00 7.38
N ALA A 56 -6.99 -0.98 7.03
CA ALA A 56 -8.09 -0.55 7.87
C ALA A 56 -9.09 0.31 7.09
N ALA A 57 -10.32 0.32 7.60
CA ALA A 57 -11.33 1.28 7.21
C ALA A 57 -11.75 2.06 8.45
N PHE A 58 -11.85 3.38 8.32
CA PHE A 58 -12.24 4.26 9.41
C PHE A 58 -13.54 4.98 9.07
N ASN A 59 -14.53 4.89 9.96
CA ASN A 59 -15.79 5.60 9.82
C ASN A 59 -15.71 6.91 10.59
N ASP A 60 -15.70 8.05 9.88
CA ASP A 60 -15.53 9.35 10.49
C ASP A 60 -16.79 9.86 11.19
N GLU A 61 -17.93 9.18 11.05
CA GLU A 61 -19.16 9.51 11.75
C GLU A 61 -19.25 8.82 13.11
N THR A 62 -18.69 7.62 13.22
CA THR A 62 -18.75 6.84 14.47
C THR A 62 -17.42 6.76 15.21
N GLY A 63 -16.30 7.04 14.53
CA GLY A 63 -14.97 6.89 15.10
C GLY A 63 -14.46 5.46 15.13
N GLU A 64 -15.13 4.55 14.45
CA GLU A 64 -14.75 3.14 14.47
C GLU A 64 -13.70 2.82 13.41
N PHE A 65 -12.67 2.07 13.81
CA PHE A 65 -11.73 1.44 12.90
C PHE A 65 -12.10 -0.03 12.72
N CYS A 66 -12.12 -0.47 11.48
CA CYS A 66 -12.23 -1.88 11.14
C CYS A 66 -10.87 -2.31 10.59
N ASN A 67 -10.10 -3.00 11.42
CA ASN A 67 -8.75 -3.43 11.04
C ASN A 67 -8.83 -4.76 10.30
N HIS A 68 -8.06 -4.85 9.22
CA HIS A 68 -7.97 -6.09 8.44
C HIS A 68 -6.67 -6.07 7.65
N LYS A 69 -6.44 -7.09 6.85
CA LYS A 69 -5.25 -7.16 6.01
C LYS A 69 -5.62 -7.84 4.70
N GLU A 70 -5.70 -7.05 3.63
CA GLU A 70 -6.06 -7.54 2.31
C GLU A 70 -4.99 -7.13 1.31
N LYS A 71 -4.41 -8.10 0.62
CA LYS A 71 -3.41 -7.79 -0.42
C LYS A 71 -4.09 -7.13 -1.60
N VAL A 72 -3.60 -5.95 -1.98
CA VAL A 72 -4.15 -5.14 -3.06
C VAL A 72 -3.16 -5.03 -4.22
N TRP A 73 -1.87 -5.07 -3.92
CA TRP A 73 -0.82 -4.86 -4.91
C TRP A 73 0.41 -5.68 -4.55
N GLU A 74 1.11 -6.14 -5.56
CA GLU A 74 2.37 -6.86 -5.37
C GLU A 74 3.36 -6.42 -6.43
N GLY A 75 4.56 -6.04 -6.01
CA GLY A 75 5.62 -5.66 -6.92
C GLY A 75 6.20 -6.86 -7.63
N LYS A 76 6.65 -6.65 -8.87
CA LYS A 76 7.24 -7.70 -9.71
C LYS A 76 8.67 -7.35 -10.03
N PRO A 77 9.55 -8.36 -10.19
CA PRO A 77 10.94 -8.12 -10.55
C PRO A 77 11.03 -7.35 -11.87
N ASN A 78 12.01 -6.47 -11.94
CA ASN A 78 12.37 -5.83 -13.21
C ASN A 78 13.07 -6.87 -14.09
N GLU A 79 12.61 -6.98 -15.32
CA GLU A 79 13.23 -7.86 -16.31
C GLU A 79 14.01 -7.07 -17.33
#